data_bd101854e54a386c6d356dcf94395a86
#
_entry.id   bd101854e54a386c6d356dcf94395a86
#
_cell.length_a   1.000
_cell.length_b   1.000
_cell.length_c   1.000
_cell.angle_alpha   90.00
_cell.angle_beta   90.00
_cell.angle_gamma   90.00
#
_symmetry.space_group_name_H-M   'P 1'
#
loop_
_entity.id
_entity.type
_entity.pdbx_description
1 polymer ?
#
loop_
_entity_poly.entity_id
_entity_poly.type
_entity_poly.pdbx_seq_one_letter_code
_entity_poly.pdbx_strand_id
1 'polypeptide(L)'
;MSLDNAPILKVSNLLKRFGGFHALDGLSFHVASGEILGLVGPNGSGKTTCINVISGLYAPDGGEVVMDGSSIGGVASHKLVHRGINRTFQVPKPFMSLTVRENIDVALAYGRAAVAPPTMQALLDEYRLAEVADRPAADLNNVQQKTLDLVRALATRPRLLLLDELAAGLNPTELDWIAERIKALAQSGIAIIVVEHLMGFIEHITDRVIVMNAGKEIFEGKLAVAVQVPQVIEVFLGGEHAA
;
A
#
# COMPACT_ATOMS: atom_id res chain seq x y z
N MET A 1 8.68 -28.25 1.28
CA MET A 1 7.21 -28.42 1.15
C MET A 1 6.66 -27.07 0.78
N SER A 2 6.29 -26.87 -0.52
CA SER A 2 5.66 -25.62 -0.94
C SER A 2 4.28 -25.58 -0.30
N LEU A 3 4.08 -24.61 0.59
CA LEU A 3 2.77 -24.16 0.99
C LEU A 3 2.07 -23.70 -0.30
N ASP A 4 0.90 -24.22 -0.58
CA ASP A 4 0.03 -23.77 -1.67
C ASP A 4 -0.12 -22.24 -1.54
N ASN A 5 0.61 -21.52 -2.37
CA ASN A 5 0.67 -20.06 -2.32
C ASN A 5 -0.52 -19.49 -3.12
N ALA A 6 -1.74 -19.89 -2.72
CA ALA A 6 -2.95 -19.32 -3.30
C ALA A 6 -2.94 -17.79 -3.06
N PRO A 7 -3.20 -16.99 -4.10
CA PRO A 7 -3.15 -15.54 -3.96
C PRO A 7 -4.22 -15.07 -2.95
N ILE A 8 -3.80 -14.21 -2.01
CA ILE A 8 -4.73 -13.55 -1.08
C ILE A 8 -5.59 -12.51 -1.80
N LEU A 9 -4.98 -11.82 -2.78
CA LEU A 9 -5.67 -10.86 -3.65
C LEU A 9 -5.50 -11.28 -5.11
N LYS A 10 -6.59 -11.23 -5.86
CA LYS A 10 -6.60 -11.37 -7.32
C LYS A 10 -7.38 -10.21 -7.94
N VAL A 11 -6.75 -9.55 -8.88
CA VAL A 11 -7.32 -8.49 -9.72
C VAL A 11 -7.39 -9.02 -11.13
N SER A 12 -8.56 -8.92 -11.79
CA SER A 12 -8.78 -9.47 -13.12
C SER A 12 -9.48 -8.46 -14.03
N ASN A 13 -8.82 -8.07 -15.12
CA ASN A 13 -9.34 -7.15 -16.13
C ASN A 13 -9.95 -5.86 -15.55
N LEU A 14 -9.29 -5.29 -14.54
CA LEU A 14 -9.82 -4.16 -13.79
C LEU A 14 -9.94 -2.91 -14.67
N LEU A 15 -11.13 -2.32 -14.68
CA LEU A 15 -11.44 -1.10 -15.43
C LEU A 15 -11.87 0.00 -14.47
N LYS A 16 -11.35 1.22 -14.70
CA LYS A 16 -11.81 2.43 -14.02
C LYS A 16 -11.74 3.64 -14.96
N ARG A 17 -12.85 4.38 -15.04
CA ARG A 17 -13.00 5.55 -15.91
C ARG A 17 -13.34 6.78 -15.11
N PHE A 18 -12.86 7.92 -15.55
CA PHE A 18 -13.25 9.23 -15.07
C PHE A 18 -13.62 10.07 -16.30
N GLY A 19 -14.94 10.28 -16.51
CA GLY A 19 -15.43 10.83 -17.77
C GLY A 19 -15.00 9.96 -18.97
N GLY A 20 -14.32 10.55 -19.93
CA GLY A 20 -13.78 9.84 -21.11
C GLY A 20 -12.40 9.22 -20.92
N PHE A 21 -11.75 9.43 -19.75
CA PHE A 21 -10.40 8.93 -19.48
C PHE A 21 -10.42 7.57 -18.80
N HIS A 22 -9.68 6.60 -19.36
CA HIS A 22 -9.50 5.27 -18.78
C HIS A 22 -8.27 5.31 -17.84
N ALA A 23 -8.50 5.40 -16.55
CA ALA A 23 -7.44 5.39 -15.55
C ALA A 23 -6.91 3.99 -15.27
N LEU A 24 -7.77 2.96 -15.43
CA LEU A 24 -7.40 1.55 -15.49
C LEU A 24 -8.09 0.93 -16.71
N ASP A 25 -7.34 0.15 -17.48
CA ASP A 25 -7.79 -0.39 -18.78
C ASP A 25 -7.40 -1.86 -18.94
N GLY A 26 -8.02 -2.73 -18.11
CA GLY A 26 -7.82 -4.17 -18.15
C GLY A 26 -6.67 -4.69 -17.30
N LEU A 27 -6.31 -3.95 -16.22
CA LEU A 27 -5.23 -4.35 -15.31
C LEU A 27 -5.54 -5.68 -14.62
N SER A 28 -4.58 -6.62 -14.67
CA SER A 28 -4.71 -7.93 -14.04
C SER A 28 -3.44 -8.30 -13.30
N PHE A 29 -3.55 -8.75 -12.05
CA PHE A 29 -2.44 -9.25 -11.24
C PHE A 29 -2.96 -10.00 -10.01
N HIS A 30 -2.04 -10.58 -9.26
CA HIS A 30 -2.34 -11.20 -7.98
C HIS A 30 -1.29 -10.84 -6.94
N VAL A 31 -1.58 -11.08 -5.67
CA VAL A 31 -0.62 -10.93 -4.56
C VAL A 31 -0.79 -12.13 -3.63
N ALA A 32 0.33 -12.76 -3.28
CA ALA A 32 0.36 -13.86 -2.31
C ALA A 32 0.44 -13.35 -0.86
N SER A 33 0.10 -14.20 0.10
CA SER A 33 0.33 -13.89 1.52
C SER A 33 1.82 -13.76 1.80
N GLY A 34 2.22 -12.70 2.50
CA GLY A 34 3.63 -12.43 2.80
C GLY A 34 4.46 -11.88 1.63
N GLU A 35 3.84 -11.58 0.51
CA GLU A 35 4.50 -10.99 -0.64
C GLU A 35 4.49 -9.46 -0.56
N ILE A 36 5.58 -8.83 -1.01
CA ILE A 36 5.66 -7.38 -1.25
C ILE A 36 5.67 -7.12 -2.75
N LEU A 37 4.53 -6.66 -3.28
CA LEU A 37 4.35 -6.30 -4.68
C LEU A 37 4.54 -4.80 -4.89
N GLY A 38 5.47 -4.39 -5.74
CA GLY A 38 5.62 -3.00 -6.18
C GLY A 38 4.69 -2.65 -7.35
N LEU A 39 3.96 -1.54 -7.27
CA LEU A 39 3.31 -0.92 -8.41
C LEU A 39 4.12 0.30 -8.82
N VAL A 40 4.78 0.23 -9.97
CA VAL A 40 5.66 1.29 -10.48
C VAL A 40 5.19 1.79 -11.85
N GLY A 41 5.66 2.96 -12.25
CA GLY A 41 5.28 3.58 -13.53
C GLY A 41 5.23 5.10 -13.43
N PRO A 42 5.12 5.82 -14.55
CA PRO A 42 5.07 7.28 -14.58
C PRO A 42 3.82 7.84 -13.87
N ASN A 43 3.83 9.16 -13.66
CA ASN A 43 2.65 9.85 -13.16
C ASN A 43 1.48 9.67 -14.14
N GLY A 44 0.27 9.47 -13.62
CA GLY A 44 -0.91 9.20 -14.45
C GLY A 44 -1.03 7.77 -14.97
N SER A 45 -0.10 6.83 -14.68
CA SER A 45 -0.20 5.44 -15.15
C SER A 45 -1.32 4.62 -14.50
N GLY A 46 -1.98 5.13 -13.43
CA GLY A 46 -3.11 4.46 -12.80
C GLY A 46 -2.83 3.84 -11.43
N LYS A 47 -1.60 3.90 -10.88
CA LYS A 47 -1.20 3.27 -9.60
C LYS A 47 -2.12 3.65 -8.43
N THR A 48 -2.26 4.95 -8.18
CA THR A 48 -3.13 5.45 -7.09
C THR A 48 -4.60 5.11 -7.33
N THR A 49 -5.05 5.08 -8.61
CA THR A 49 -6.41 4.63 -8.95
C THR A 49 -6.60 3.16 -8.62
N CYS A 50 -5.61 2.31 -8.91
CA CYS A 50 -5.63 0.89 -8.56
C CYS A 50 -5.77 0.69 -7.04
N ILE A 51 -4.93 1.36 -6.24
CA ILE A 51 -5.02 1.34 -4.77
C ILE A 51 -6.38 1.85 -4.27
N ASN A 52 -6.91 2.92 -4.86
CA ASN A 52 -8.21 3.47 -4.50
C ASN A 52 -9.36 2.50 -4.80
N VAL A 53 -9.29 1.73 -5.88
CA VAL A 53 -10.29 0.69 -6.18
C VAL A 53 -10.17 -0.48 -5.20
N ILE A 54 -8.97 -1.00 -4.95
CA ILE A 54 -8.75 -2.12 -4.02
C ILE A 54 -9.16 -1.75 -2.60
N SER A 55 -8.89 -0.52 -2.16
CA SER A 55 -9.26 -0.01 -0.83
C SER A 55 -10.73 0.44 -0.71
N GLY A 56 -11.53 0.33 -1.78
CA GLY A 56 -12.96 0.65 -1.76
C GLY A 56 -13.29 2.15 -1.71
N LEU A 57 -12.34 3.02 -2.09
CA LEU A 57 -12.61 4.45 -2.31
C LEU A 57 -13.33 4.68 -3.63
N TYR A 58 -13.03 3.88 -4.65
CA TYR A 58 -13.72 3.89 -5.93
C TYR A 58 -14.30 2.51 -6.23
N ALA A 59 -15.52 2.48 -6.74
CA ALA A 59 -16.05 1.26 -7.36
C ALA A 59 -15.38 1.06 -8.73
N PRO A 60 -15.02 -0.17 -9.11
CA PRO A 60 -14.58 -0.48 -10.46
C PRO A 60 -15.73 -0.28 -11.46
N ASP A 61 -15.40 0.05 -12.70
CA ASP A 61 -16.38 0.14 -13.80
C ASP A 61 -16.46 -1.16 -14.60
N GLY A 62 -15.53 -2.09 -14.33
CA GLY A 62 -15.50 -3.44 -14.90
C GLY A 62 -14.33 -4.25 -14.33
N GLY A 63 -14.33 -5.55 -14.67
CA GLY A 63 -13.38 -6.49 -14.09
C GLY A 63 -13.76 -6.92 -12.68
N GLU A 64 -12.84 -7.59 -12.00
CA GLU A 64 -13.09 -8.17 -10.69
C GLU A 64 -11.90 -7.99 -9.75
N VAL A 65 -12.19 -7.75 -8.47
CA VAL A 65 -11.21 -7.78 -7.37
C VAL A 65 -11.71 -8.79 -6.35
N VAL A 66 -10.91 -9.83 -6.12
CA VAL A 66 -11.22 -10.94 -5.20
C VAL A 66 -10.18 -11.00 -4.10
N MET A 67 -10.62 -11.08 -2.85
CA MET A 67 -9.78 -11.36 -1.70
C MET A 67 -10.29 -12.61 -0.98
N ASP A 68 -9.41 -13.57 -0.73
CA ASP A 68 -9.78 -14.88 -0.12
C ASP A 68 -11.00 -15.54 -0.79
N GLY A 69 -11.05 -15.54 -2.10
CA GLY A 69 -12.16 -16.13 -2.87
C GLY A 69 -13.47 -15.33 -2.83
N SER A 70 -13.50 -14.16 -2.18
CA SER A 70 -14.69 -13.31 -2.09
C SER A 70 -14.50 -12.03 -2.87
N SER A 71 -15.49 -11.64 -3.69
CA SER A 71 -15.45 -10.36 -4.40
C SER A 71 -15.51 -9.18 -3.42
N ILE A 72 -14.64 -8.20 -3.66
CA ILE A 72 -14.54 -6.97 -2.87
C ILE A 72 -14.76 -5.70 -3.72
N GLY A 73 -14.95 -5.86 -5.02
CA GLY A 73 -15.19 -4.73 -5.94
C GLY A 73 -16.42 -3.92 -5.53
N GLY A 74 -16.25 -2.62 -5.31
CA GLY A 74 -17.34 -1.72 -4.89
C GLY A 74 -17.77 -1.83 -3.43
N VAL A 75 -17.10 -2.66 -2.62
CA VAL A 75 -17.33 -2.71 -1.17
C VAL A 75 -16.69 -1.47 -0.52
N ALA A 76 -17.46 -0.75 0.30
CA ALA A 76 -16.99 0.48 0.94
C ALA A 76 -15.81 0.24 1.90
N SER A 77 -14.85 1.18 1.97
CA SER A 77 -13.59 1.08 2.71
C SER A 77 -13.77 0.64 4.16
N HIS A 78 -14.76 1.20 4.89
CA HIS A 78 -14.99 0.85 6.29
C HIS A 78 -15.38 -0.63 6.49
N LYS A 79 -16.00 -1.28 5.48
CA LYS A 79 -16.28 -2.72 5.51
C LYS A 79 -15.05 -3.56 5.15
N LEU A 80 -14.16 -3.03 4.29
CA LEU A 80 -12.92 -3.70 3.89
C LEU A 80 -11.92 -3.78 5.04
N VAL A 81 -11.88 -2.81 5.94
CA VAL A 81 -11.07 -2.87 7.16
C VAL A 81 -11.38 -4.13 7.98
N HIS A 82 -12.65 -4.49 8.15
CA HIS A 82 -13.06 -5.71 8.85
C HIS A 82 -12.71 -6.99 8.08
N ARG A 83 -12.50 -6.90 6.75
CA ARG A 83 -11.99 -8.02 5.92
C ARG A 83 -10.46 -8.09 5.93
N GLY A 84 -9.79 -7.14 6.58
CA GLY A 84 -8.33 -7.09 6.70
C GLY A 84 -7.64 -6.36 5.56
N ILE A 85 -8.29 -5.41 4.90
CA ILE A 85 -7.65 -4.49 3.94
C ILE A 85 -7.52 -3.14 4.60
N ASN A 86 -6.31 -2.61 4.68
CA ASN A 86 -6.08 -1.24 5.10
C ASN A 86 -4.96 -0.59 4.28
N ARG A 87 -4.84 0.73 4.39
CA ARG A 87 -3.88 1.53 3.62
C ARG A 87 -3.30 2.68 4.41
N THR A 88 -2.14 3.13 3.99
CA THR A 88 -1.65 4.49 4.26
C THR A 88 -2.09 5.43 3.15
N PHE A 89 -1.97 6.73 3.39
CA PHE A 89 -2.26 7.75 2.39
C PHE A 89 -0.99 8.53 2.05
N GLN A 90 -0.85 8.93 0.80
CA GLN A 90 0.25 9.78 0.33
C GLN A 90 0.42 11.03 1.21
N VAL A 91 -0.68 11.71 1.54
CA VAL A 91 -0.73 12.72 2.59
C VAL A 91 -1.39 12.07 3.81
N PRO A 92 -0.66 11.90 4.94
CA PRO A 92 -1.19 11.31 6.15
C PRO A 92 -2.50 11.96 6.61
N LYS A 93 -3.44 11.16 7.11
CA LYS A 93 -4.76 11.63 7.57
C LYS A 93 -5.04 11.21 9.02
N PRO A 94 -4.16 11.55 9.98
CA PRO A 94 -4.48 11.35 11.38
C PRO A 94 -5.59 12.31 11.84
N PHE A 95 -6.22 11.98 12.94
CA PHE A 95 -7.11 12.91 13.63
C PHE A 95 -6.25 13.96 14.33
N MET A 96 -6.11 15.13 13.73
CA MET A 96 -5.14 16.16 14.12
C MET A 96 -5.33 16.67 15.55
N SER A 97 -6.56 16.73 16.05
CA SER A 97 -6.89 17.17 17.41
C SER A 97 -6.69 16.08 18.48
N LEU A 98 -6.52 14.83 18.09
CA LEU A 98 -6.27 13.71 18.98
C LEU A 98 -4.76 13.51 19.15
N THR A 99 -4.36 13.00 20.32
CA THR A 99 -2.99 12.55 20.58
C THR A 99 -2.64 11.35 19.72
N VAL A 100 -1.34 11.01 19.63
CA VAL A 100 -0.87 9.78 18.95
C VAL A 100 -1.56 8.56 19.55
N ARG A 101 -1.61 8.46 20.88
CA ARG A 101 -2.26 7.36 21.61
C ARG A 101 -3.74 7.23 21.24
N GLU A 102 -4.50 8.33 21.29
CA GLU A 102 -5.92 8.33 20.93
C GLU A 102 -6.16 7.97 19.47
N ASN A 103 -5.30 8.40 18.56
CA ASN A 103 -5.34 8.00 17.14
C ASN A 103 -5.21 6.49 16.97
N ILE A 104 -4.29 5.85 17.73
CA ILE A 104 -4.08 4.41 17.70
C ILE A 104 -5.25 3.68 18.36
N ASP A 105 -5.79 4.19 19.49
CA ASP A 105 -6.95 3.62 20.18
C ASP A 105 -8.18 3.51 19.28
N VAL A 106 -8.46 4.56 18.50
CA VAL A 106 -9.53 4.52 17.49
C VAL A 106 -9.31 3.36 16.52
N ALA A 107 -8.09 3.19 16.00
CA ALA A 107 -7.79 2.11 15.06
C ALA A 107 -7.87 0.71 15.68
N LEU A 108 -7.42 0.55 16.93
CA LEU A 108 -7.52 -0.70 17.69
C LEU A 108 -8.98 -1.12 17.90
N ALA A 109 -9.86 -0.15 18.17
CA ALA A 109 -11.30 -0.40 18.42
C ALA A 109 -12.02 -0.87 17.15
N TYR A 110 -11.64 -0.40 15.97
CA TYR A 110 -12.31 -0.69 14.69
C TYR A 110 -11.62 -1.74 13.82
N GLY A 111 -10.58 -2.41 14.32
CA GLY A 111 -9.87 -3.46 13.60
C GLY A 111 -10.65 -4.79 13.53
N ARG A 112 -10.01 -5.80 12.93
CA ARG A 112 -10.59 -7.16 12.79
C ARG A 112 -10.82 -7.80 14.16
N ALA A 113 -12.07 -8.13 14.46
CA ALA A 113 -12.45 -8.75 15.74
C ALA A 113 -11.91 -10.18 15.93
N ALA A 114 -11.66 -10.90 14.83
CA ALA A 114 -11.23 -12.31 14.86
C ALA A 114 -9.77 -12.51 15.29
N VAL A 115 -8.98 -11.43 15.44
CA VAL A 115 -7.54 -11.49 15.78
C VAL A 115 -7.29 -10.61 17.00
N ALA A 116 -6.54 -11.11 17.97
CA ALA A 116 -6.16 -10.31 19.13
C ALA A 116 -5.41 -9.04 18.68
N PRO A 117 -5.76 -7.86 19.23
CA PRO A 117 -5.08 -6.61 18.87
C PRO A 117 -3.64 -6.62 19.42
N PRO A 118 -2.69 -5.96 18.72
CA PRO A 118 -1.42 -5.62 19.33
C PRO A 118 -1.65 -4.70 20.52
N THR A 119 -0.71 -4.72 21.49
CA THR A 119 -0.81 -3.78 22.60
C THR A 119 -0.43 -2.36 22.15
N MET A 120 -1.04 -1.35 22.74
CA MET A 120 -0.67 0.05 22.51
C MET A 120 0.83 0.27 22.70
N GLN A 121 1.39 -0.25 23.81
CA GLN A 121 2.80 -0.06 24.12
C GLN A 121 3.71 -0.69 23.07
N ALA A 122 3.40 -1.90 22.61
CA ALA A 122 4.18 -2.56 21.55
C ALA A 122 4.20 -1.73 20.26
N LEU A 123 3.06 -1.16 19.85
CA LEU A 123 2.99 -0.30 18.66
C LEU A 123 3.81 1.00 18.85
N LEU A 124 3.70 1.64 20.00
CA LEU A 124 4.43 2.88 20.29
C LEU A 124 5.95 2.64 20.29
N ASP A 125 6.41 1.57 20.93
CA ASP A 125 7.84 1.25 21.03
C ASP A 125 8.43 0.81 19.70
N GLU A 126 7.76 -0.10 19.00
CA GLU A 126 8.22 -0.65 17.71
C GLU A 126 8.33 0.42 16.63
N TYR A 127 7.41 1.40 16.63
CA TYR A 127 7.34 2.46 15.62
C TYR A 127 7.89 3.81 16.10
N ARG A 128 8.66 3.83 17.20
CA ARG A 128 9.36 5.03 17.73
C ARG A 128 8.41 6.21 17.99
N LEU A 129 7.20 5.93 18.46
CA LEU A 129 6.20 6.93 18.79
C LEU A 129 6.01 7.14 20.31
N ALA A 130 6.72 6.38 21.15
CA ALA A 130 6.56 6.41 22.60
C ALA A 130 6.79 7.81 23.21
N GLU A 131 7.84 8.51 22.74
CA GLU A 131 8.17 9.86 23.26
C GLU A 131 7.15 10.94 22.88
N VAL A 132 6.34 10.69 21.86
CA VAL A 132 5.32 11.62 21.35
C VAL A 132 3.89 11.10 21.56
N ALA A 133 3.73 10.02 22.36
CA ALA A 133 2.46 9.32 22.50
C ALA A 133 1.30 10.23 22.97
N ASP A 134 1.60 11.19 23.81
CA ASP A 134 0.61 12.10 24.41
C ASP A 134 0.58 13.49 23.73
N ARG A 135 1.31 13.65 22.59
CA ARG A 135 1.24 14.86 21.77
C ARG A 135 0.08 14.80 20.78
N PRO A 136 -0.61 15.91 20.51
CA PRO A 136 -1.56 16.01 19.38
C PRO A 136 -0.88 15.66 18.05
N ALA A 137 -1.60 14.99 17.17
CA ALA A 137 -1.06 14.63 15.85
C ALA A 137 -0.71 15.86 15.00
N ALA A 138 -1.33 17.01 15.26
CA ALA A 138 -0.99 18.29 14.62
C ALA A 138 0.43 18.76 14.91
N ASP A 139 1.01 18.38 16.05
CA ASP A 139 2.34 18.80 16.51
C ASP A 139 3.47 17.85 16.06
N LEU A 140 3.12 16.81 15.31
CA LEU A 140 4.07 15.84 14.77
C LEU A 140 4.75 16.37 13.51
N ASN A 141 6.03 16.03 13.35
CA ASN A 141 6.71 16.23 12.07
C ASN A 141 6.19 15.27 11.00
N ASN A 142 6.56 15.50 9.74
CA ASN A 142 6.06 14.71 8.61
C ASN A 142 6.34 13.20 8.75
N VAL A 143 7.54 12.83 9.20
CA VAL A 143 7.94 11.42 9.40
C VAL A 143 7.08 10.76 10.48
N GLN A 144 6.87 11.45 11.60
CA GLN A 144 6.03 10.97 12.70
C GLN A 144 4.57 10.83 12.26
N GLN A 145 4.04 11.75 11.45
CA GLN A 145 2.68 11.66 10.91
C GLN A 145 2.53 10.45 9.96
N LYS A 146 3.51 10.20 9.07
CA LYS A 146 3.53 9.02 8.21
C LYS A 146 3.62 7.73 9.00
N THR A 147 4.48 7.71 10.02
CA THR A 147 4.61 6.56 10.91
C THR A 147 3.31 6.32 11.68
N LEU A 148 2.66 7.36 12.18
CA LEU A 148 1.35 7.24 12.84
C LEU A 148 0.28 6.70 11.89
N ASP A 149 0.26 7.14 10.63
CA ASP A 149 -0.70 6.65 9.62
C ASP A 149 -0.48 5.14 9.35
N LEU A 150 0.79 4.71 9.24
CA LEU A 150 1.14 3.29 9.15
C LEU A 150 0.70 2.51 10.39
N VAL A 151 1.00 3.00 11.60
CA VAL A 151 0.62 2.34 12.85
C VAL A 151 -0.89 2.21 13.00
N ARG A 152 -1.65 3.22 12.61
CA ARG A 152 -3.12 3.16 12.57
C ARG A 152 -3.62 2.07 11.61
N ALA A 153 -3.00 1.95 10.43
CA ALA A 153 -3.33 0.87 9.51
C ALA A 153 -3.02 -0.51 10.13
N LEU A 154 -1.88 -0.68 10.79
CA LEU A 154 -1.45 -1.92 11.44
C LEU A 154 -2.31 -2.29 12.66
N ALA A 155 -2.74 -1.29 13.45
CA ALA A 155 -3.62 -1.49 14.60
C ALA A 155 -4.94 -2.17 14.22
N THR A 156 -5.38 -2.05 12.96
CA THR A 156 -6.57 -2.75 12.45
C THR A 156 -6.32 -4.22 12.08
N ARG A 157 -5.09 -4.73 12.23
CA ARG A 157 -4.69 -6.12 11.94
C ARG A 157 -4.95 -6.51 10.48
N PRO A 158 -4.33 -5.81 9.51
CA PRO A 158 -4.55 -6.08 8.10
C PRO A 158 -3.95 -7.44 7.69
N ARG A 159 -4.53 -8.02 6.64
CA ARG A 159 -3.97 -9.14 5.87
C ARG A 159 -3.40 -8.66 4.54
N LEU A 160 -3.94 -7.56 4.04
CA LEU A 160 -3.46 -6.81 2.89
C LEU A 160 -3.25 -5.35 3.31
N LEU A 161 -2.02 -4.88 3.17
CA LEU A 161 -1.63 -3.51 3.47
C LEU A 161 -1.23 -2.80 2.17
N LEU A 162 -1.83 -1.65 1.92
CA LEU A 162 -1.56 -0.82 0.75
C LEU A 162 -0.75 0.40 1.20
N LEU A 163 0.48 0.53 0.72
CA LEU A 163 1.39 1.62 1.06
C LEU A 163 1.51 2.58 -0.13
N ASP A 164 1.14 3.84 0.08
CA ASP A 164 1.12 4.87 -0.96
C ASP A 164 2.10 5.99 -0.58
N GLU A 165 3.28 6.02 -1.23
CA GLU A 165 4.36 7.00 -1.08
C GLU A 165 4.81 7.21 0.39
N LEU A 166 4.96 6.12 1.12
CA LEU A 166 5.41 6.15 2.51
C LEU A 166 6.85 6.67 2.64
N ALA A 167 7.72 6.31 1.70
CA ALA A 167 9.15 6.63 1.72
C ALA A 167 9.47 8.09 1.35
N ALA A 168 8.52 8.83 0.77
CA ALA A 168 8.76 10.20 0.32
C ALA A 168 9.15 11.13 1.48
N GLY A 169 10.31 11.80 1.36
CA GLY A 169 10.82 12.75 2.36
C GLY A 169 11.49 12.12 3.58
N LEU A 170 11.71 10.80 3.59
CA LEU A 170 12.54 10.13 4.59
C LEU A 170 14.03 10.28 4.25
N ASN A 171 14.86 10.42 5.29
CA ASN A 171 16.31 10.36 5.13
C ASN A 171 16.80 8.90 4.99
N PRO A 172 18.06 8.63 4.59
CA PRO A 172 18.55 7.27 4.37
C PRO A 172 18.37 6.33 5.58
N THR A 173 18.64 6.78 6.79
CA THR A 173 18.49 5.97 8.01
C THR A 173 17.02 5.63 8.30
N GLU A 174 16.11 6.55 8.00
CA GLU A 174 14.67 6.33 8.12
C GLU A 174 14.17 5.37 7.04
N LEU A 175 14.70 5.47 5.82
CA LEU A 175 14.39 4.54 4.72
C LEU A 175 14.81 3.11 5.06
N ASP A 176 16.03 2.91 5.58
CA ASP A 176 16.50 1.59 5.98
C ASP A 176 15.62 1.00 7.11
N TRP A 177 15.31 1.83 8.11
CA TRP A 177 14.47 1.41 9.22
C TRP A 177 13.06 1.02 8.76
N ILE A 178 12.40 1.81 7.91
CA ILE A 178 11.05 1.50 7.44
C ILE A 178 11.04 0.30 6.49
N ALA A 179 12.11 0.12 5.67
CA ALA A 179 12.27 -1.05 4.82
C ALA A 179 12.29 -2.34 5.65
N GLU A 180 13.06 -2.38 6.74
CA GLU A 180 13.12 -3.54 7.65
C GLU A 180 11.76 -3.80 8.32
N ARG A 181 11.01 -2.76 8.69
CA ARG A 181 9.65 -2.92 9.24
C ARG A 181 8.69 -3.52 8.21
N ILE A 182 8.71 -3.02 6.97
CA ILE A 182 7.87 -3.54 5.87
C ILE A 182 8.20 -5.00 5.59
N LYS A 183 9.47 -5.38 5.52
CA LYS A 183 9.90 -6.78 5.34
C LYS A 183 9.44 -7.68 6.49
N ALA A 184 9.58 -7.22 7.74
CA ALA A 184 9.12 -7.97 8.91
C ALA A 184 7.59 -8.19 8.89
N LEU A 185 6.81 -7.20 8.45
CA LEU A 185 5.37 -7.33 8.27
C LEU A 185 5.03 -8.39 7.21
N ALA A 186 5.72 -8.38 6.06
CA ALA A 186 5.54 -9.40 5.04
C ALA A 186 5.91 -10.79 5.56
N GLN A 187 7.03 -10.93 6.26
CA GLN A 187 7.44 -12.20 6.88
C GLN A 187 6.43 -12.71 7.92
N SER A 188 5.65 -11.82 8.55
CA SER A 188 4.54 -12.21 9.43
C SER A 188 3.28 -12.70 8.68
N GLY A 189 3.31 -12.69 7.34
CA GLY A 189 2.24 -13.17 6.47
C GLY A 189 1.31 -12.07 5.94
N ILE A 190 1.61 -10.79 6.18
CA ILE A 190 0.83 -9.67 5.61
C ILE A 190 1.24 -9.50 4.14
N ALA A 191 0.26 -9.55 3.23
CA ALA A 191 0.49 -9.16 1.85
C ALA A 191 0.60 -7.64 1.74
N ILE A 192 1.55 -7.12 0.98
CA ILE A 192 1.80 -5.69 0.87
C ILE A 192 1.84 -5.26 -0.59
N ILE A 193 1.09 -4.21 -0.93
CA ILE A 193 1.23 -3.52 -2.22
C ILE A 193 1.84 -2.15 -1.93
N VAL A 194 2.95 -1.85 -2.61
CA VAL A 194 3.69 -0.59 -2.44
C VAL A 194 3.65 0.21 -3.73
N VAL A 195 3.22 1.47 -3.62
CA VAL A 195 3.38 2.49 -4.68
C VAL A 195 4.46 3.46 -4.23
N GLU A 196 5.55 3.54 -4.96
CA GLU A 196 6.70 4.40 -4.64
C GLU A 196 7.39 4.88 -5.91
N HIS A 197 8.15 5.96 -5.77
CA HIS A 197 8.96 6.55 -6.85
C HIS A 197 10.46 6.34 -6.65
N LEU A 198 10.90 5.99 -5.43
CA LEU A 198 12.29 5.73 -5.10
C LEU A 198 12.68 4.32 -5.53
N MET A 199 13.25 4.17 -6.74
CA MET A 199 13.55 2.86 -7.34
C MET A 199 14.46 2.00 -6.46
N GLY A 200 15.50 2.58 -5.83
CA GLY A 200 16.37 1.86 -4.90
C GLY A 200 15.63 1.31 -3.68
N PHE A 201 14.65 2.04 -3.16
CA PHE A 201 13.81 1.56 -2.08
C PHE A 201 12.90 0.41 -2.52
N ILE A 202 12.24 0.54 -3.69
CA ILE A 202 11.42 -0.52 -4.29
C ILE A 202 12.26 -1.79 -4.51
N GLU A 203 13.44 -1.67 -5.12
CA GLU A 203 14.33 -2.82 -5.37
C GLU A 203 14.72 -3.53 -4.06
N HIS A 204 14.92 -2.75 -2.99
CA HIS A 204 15.34 -3.29 -1.70
C HIS A 204 14.24 -4.07 -0.97
N ILE A 205 12.96 -3.70 -1.15
CA ILE A 205 11.86 -4.28 -0.36
C ILE A 205 10.96 -5.23 -1.13
N THR A 206 10.87 -5.15 -2.48
CA THR A 206 9.87 -5.89 -3.25
C THR A 206 10.38 -7.25 -3.73
N ASP A 207 9.47 -8.23 -3.77
CA ASP A 207 9.73 -9.54 -4.39
C ASP A 207 9.62 -9.46 -5.90
N ARG A 208 8.63 -8.70 -6.40
CA ARG A 208 8.41 -8.36 -7.80
C ARG A 208 7.69 -7.03 -7.93
N VAL A 209 7.72 -6.50 -9.16
CA VAL A 209 7.01 -5.28 -9.51
C VAL A 209 6.08 -5.51 -10.69
N ILE A 210 5.02 -4.70 -10.75
CA ILE A 210 4.20 -4.49 -11.94
C ILE A 210 4.49 -3.10 -12.43
N VAL A 211 4.95 -3.00 -13.67
CA VAL A 211 5.15 -1.69 -14.33
C VAL A 211 3.87 -1.35 -15.07
N MET A 212 3.31 -0.19 -14.72
CA MET A 212 2.07 0.32 -15.29
C MET A 212 2.32 1.48 -16.23
N ASN A 213 1.60 1.50 -17.35
CA ASN A 213 1.51 2.64 -18.24
C ASN A 213 0.08 2.78 -18.77
N ALA A 214 -0.47 4.01 -18.77
CA ALA A 214 -1.80 4.33 -19.29
C ALA A 214 -2.90 3.33 -18.86
N GLY A 215 -2.91 2.97 -17.56
CA GLY A 215 -3.90 2.08 -16.95
C GLY A 215 -3.69 0.58 -17.21
N LYS A 216 -2.61 0.19 -17.88
CA LYS A 216 -2.28 -1.20 -18.25
C LYS A 216 -0.98 -1.64 -17.59
N GLU A 217 -0.84 -2.95 -17.40
CA GLU A 217 0.43 -3.58 -17.12
C GLU A 217 1.24 -3.68 -18.42
N ILE A 218 2.52 -3.31 -18.36
CA ILE A 218 3.48 -3.47 -19.46
C ILE A 218 4.62 -4.42 -19.12
N PHE A 219 4.81 -4.73 -17.84
CA PHE A 219 5.80 -5.70 -17.37
C PHE A 219 5.43 -6.20 -15.97
N GLU A 220 5.71 -7.49 -15.71
CA GLU A 220 5.68 -8.11 -14.40
C GLU A 220 6.97 -8.90 -14.18
N GLY A 221 7.61 -8.72 -13.02
CA GLY A 221 8.83 -9.44 -12.66
C GLY A 221 9.71 -8.66 -11.68
N LYS A 222 10.98 -9.06 -11.54
CA LYS A 222 11.93 -8.34 -10.69
C LYS A 222 12.26 -6.96 -11.27
N LEU A 223 12.40 -5.94 -10.40
CA LEU A 223 12.72 -4.58 -10.85
C LEU A 223 14.04 -4.52 -11.65
N ALA A 224 15.07 -5.26 -11.22
CA ALA A 224 16.35 -5.33 -11.92
C ALA A 224 16.24 -5.85 -13.39
N VAL A 225 15.19 -6.63 -13.69
CA VAL A 225 14.88 -7.06 -15.06
C VAL A 225 14.04 -5.99 -15.78
N ALA A 226 13.07 -5.40 -15.09
CA ALA A 226 12.19 -4.37 -15.65
C ALA A 226 12.98 -3.21 -16.26
N VAL A 227 14.02 -2.74 -15.57
CA VAL A 227 14.87 -1.61 -16.03
C VAL A 227 15.74 -1.93 -17.26
N GLN A 228 15.74 -3.17 -17.74
CA GLN A 228 16.42 -3.59 -18.95
C GLN A 228 15.46 -3.77 -20.14
N VAL A 229 14.16 -3.71 -19.91
CA VAL A 229 13.14 -3.88 -20.95
C VAL A 229 12.97 -2.56 -21.73
N PRO A 230 13.17 -2.54 -23.07
CA PRO A 230 13.10 -1.31 -23.86
C PRO A 230 11.81 -0.52 -23.69
N GLN A 231 10.67 -1.21 -23.67
CA GLN A 231 9.34 -0.59 -23.45
C GLN A 231 9.23 0.09 -22.07
N VAL A 232 9.82 -0.50 -21.03
CA VAL A 232 9.84 0.06 -19.69
C VAL A 232 10.75 1.30 -19.64
N ILE A 233 11.93 1.21 -20.25
CA ILE A 233 12.89 2.34 -20.34
C ILE A 233 12.24 3.52 -21.06
N GLU A 234 11.59 3.28 -22.21
CA GLU A 234 10.90 4.33 -22.97
C GLU A 234 9.84 5.05 -22.14
N VAL A 235 9.05 4.31 -21.37
CA VAL A 235 7.98 4.86 -20.52
C VAL A 235 8.55 5.72 -19.39
N PHE A 236 9.69 5.35 -18.79
CA PHE A 236 10.31 6.15 -17.74
C PHE A 236 11.10 7.34 -18.26
N LEU A 237 11.83 7.20 -19.40
CA LEU A 237 12.63 8.29 -20.00
C LEU A 237 11.79 9.19 -20.90
N GLY A 238 10.78 8.66 -21.58
CA GLY A 238 9.89 9.42 -22.47
C GLY A 238 8.97 10.40 -21.74
N GLY A 239 8.72 10.20 -20.45
CA GLY A 239 7.92 11.10 -19.61
C GLY A 239 8.61 12.42 -19.24
N GLU A 240 9.92 12.51 -19.36
CA GLU A 240 10.69 13.74 -19.07
C GLU A 240 10.72 14.77 -20.22
N HIS A 241 10.25 14.39 -21.41
CA HIS A 241 10.23 15.27 -22.59
C HIS A 241 8.85 15.81 -23.00
N ALA A 242 7.82 15.60 -22.16
CA ALA A 242 6.44 16.03 -22.44
C ALA A 242 5.90 17.03 -21.39
N ALA A 243 6.75 17.92 -20.90
CA ALA A 243 6.33 19.03 -20.01
C ALA A 243 6.81 20.38 -20.56
#